data_238fa0f6ee07274e91b3d0d2211ca5a2
#
_entry.id   238fa0f6ee07274e91b3d0d2211ca5a2
#
_cell.length_a   1.000
_cell.length_b   1.000
_cell.length_c   1.000
_cell.angle_alpha   90.00
_cell.angle_beta   90.00
_cell.angle_gamma   90.00
#
_symmetry.space_group_name_H-M   'P 1'
#
loop_
_entity.id
_entity.type
_entity.pdbx_description
1 polymer ?
#
loop_
_entity_poly.entity_id
_entity_poly.type
_entity_poly.pdbx_seq_one_letter_code
_entity_poly.pdbx_strand_id
1 'polypeptide(L)'
;HMLLEEQIPYAEESFGLEGHGKPRLKKDGVFFNLSHAGAYAVGALSDVPVGVDVEQQNRFLQETRNRKLAKRILTEAEWNWWKDAGDDPQELLRFWTRKESYVKMTGEGMTKAFHTVDTLHGKYYKEIPLGTIKDRYLISVCTQEDRTCDFVCKMLD
;
A
#
# COMPACT_ATOMS: atom_id res chain seq x y z
N HIS A 1 14.85 3.13 -7.55
CA HIS A 1 15.80 2.61 -8.54
C HIS A 1 16.66 1.44 -8.00
N MET A 2 17.28 1.55 -6.82
CA MET A 2 18.31 0.60 -6.33
C MET A 2 17.80 -0.82 -5.97
N LEU A 3 16.56 -1.00 -5.50
CA LEU A 3 16.06 -2.36 -5.15
C LEU A 3 15.72 -3.21 -6.38
N LEU A 4 15.50 -2.59 -7.54
CA LEU A 4 15.26 -3.29 -8.81
C LEU A 4 16.57 -3.65 -9.52
N GLU A 5 17.67 -2.93 -9.28
CA GLU A 5 18.95 -3.12 -9.94
C GLU A 5 19.62 -4.47 -9.60
N GLU A 6 19.40 -5.03 -8.41
CA GLU A 6 20.00 -6.30 -8.00
C GLU A 6 19.30 -7.54 -8.56
N GLN A 7 18.05 -7.42 -9.02
CA GLN A 7 17.27 -8.57 -9.48
C GLN A 7 16.88 -8.53 -10.95
N ILE A 8 17.01 -7.38 -11.61
CA ILE A 8 16.64 -7.20 -13.01
C ILE A 8 17.77 -6.45 -13.72
N PRO A 9 18.39 -7.02 -14.78
CA PRO A 9 19.36 -6.28 -15.60
C PRO A 9 18.67 -5.01 -16.12
N TYR A 10 19.16 -3.88 -15.67
CA TYR A 10 18.54 -2.58 -15.88
C TYR A 10 18.94 -1.95 -17.21
N ALA A 11 17.96 -1.65 -18.05
CA ALA A 11 18.06 -0.65 -19.08
C ALA A 11 16.86 0.29 -18.95
N GLU A 12 17.04 1.61 -19.06
CA GLU A 12 15.94 2.60 -19.04
C GLU A 12 14.81 2.25 -20.03
N GLU A 13 15.15 1.59 -21.12
CA GLU A 13 14.23 1.07 -22.14
C GLU A 13 13.29 -0.03 -21.61
N SER A 14 13.57 -0.61 -20.43
CA SER A 14 12.79 -1.69 -19.82
C SER A 14 11.54 -1.20 -19.11
N PHE A 15 11.39 0.11 -18.92
CA PHE A 15 10.22 0.70 -18.25
C PHE A 15 9.26 1.33 -19.25
N GLY A 16 7.98 1.28 -18.95
CA GLY A 16 6.89 1.97 -19.61
C GLY A 16 5.95 2.58 -18.59
N LEU A 17 4.98 3.33 -19.06
CA LEU A 17 3.89 3.86 -18.23
C LEU A 17 2.59 3.18 -18.67
N GLU A 18 1.76 2.82 -17.70
CA GLU A 18 0.44 2.23 -17.90
C GLU A 18 -0.64 3.13 -17.28
N GLY A 19 -1.79 3.24 -17.96
CA GLY A 19 -2.94 3.97 -17.46
C GLY A 19 -2.61 5.39 -17.01
N HIS A 20 -2.90 5.70 -15.73
CA HIS A 20 -2.67 7.01 -15.11
C HIS A 20 -1.21 7.28 -14.72
N GLY A 21 -0.24 6.77 -15.48
CA GLY A 21 1.18 7.02 -15.25
C GLY A 21 1.82 6.03 -14.27
N LYS A 22 1.21 4.87 -14.04
CA LYS A 22 1.82 3.79 -13.24
C LYS A 22 3.04 3.24 -14.00
N PRO A 23 4.25 3.24 -13.40
CA PRO A 23 5.41 2.60 -14.01
C PRO A 23 5.18 1.09 -14.14
N ARG A 24 5.54 0.53 -15.29
CA ARG A 24 5.53 -0.91 -15.52
C ARG A 24 6.85 -1.37 -16.12
N LEU A 25 7.24 -2.61 -15.87
CA LEU A 25 8.29 -3.29 -16.64
C LEU A 25 7.71 -3.76 -17.96
N LYS A 26 8.46 -3.59 -19.04
CA LYS A 26 8.13 -4.13 -20.37
C LYS A 26 8.36 -5.65 -20.44
N LYS A 27 8.76 -6.27 -19.35
CA LYS A 27 8.95 -7.72 -19.23
C LYS A 27 7.62 -8.37 -18.84
N ASP A 28 7.13 -9.27 -19.65
CA ASP A 28 5.90 -10.00 -19.37
C ASP A 28 6.03 -10.85 -18.10
N GLY A 29 4.94 -10.92 -17.33
CA GLY A 29 4.85 -11.72 -16.11
C GLY A 29 5.57 -11.15 -14.89
N VAL A 30 6.03 -9.89 -14.94
CA VAL A 30 6.64 -9.23 -13.79
C VAL A 30 5.93 -7.91 -13.50
N PHE A 31 5.33 -7.84 -12.32
CA PHE A 31 4.64 -6.67 -11.80
C PHE A 31 5.44 -6.05 -10.67
N PHE A 32 5.47 -4.73 -10.61
CA PHE A 32 6.06 -4.04 -9.48
C PHE A 32 5.26 -2.80 -9.10
N ASN A 33 5.44 -2.36 -7.86
CA ASN A 33 4.86 -1.12 -7.38
C ASN A 33 5.76 -0.50 -6.31
N LEU A 34 5.73 0.83 -6.20
CA LEU A 34 6.56 1.60 -5.27
C LEU A 34 5.69 2.48 -4.39
N SER A 35 6.14 2.72 -3.17
CA SER A 35 5.58 3.69 -2.25
C SER A 35 6.67 4.29 -1.37
N HIS A 36 6.43 5.46 -0.81
CA HIS A 36 7.35 6.08 0.15
C HIS A 36 6.59 6.90 1.20
N ALA A 37 7.11 6.88 2.41
CA ALA A 37 6.65 7.73 3.50
C ALA A 37 7.80 8.00 4.47
N GLY A 38 7.98 9.27 4.87
CA GLY A 38 9.06 9.67 5.77
C GLY A 38 10.44 9.23 5.27
N ALA A 39 11.13 8.43 6.07
CA ALA A 39 12.47 7.92 5.77
C ALA A 39 12.48 6.63 4.93
N TYR A 40 11.32 6.06 4.60
CA TYR A 40 11.23 4.77 3.94
C TYR A 40 10.70 4.89 2.52
N ALA A 41 11.38 4.18 1.60
CA ALA A 41 10.88 3.82 0.29
C ALA A 41 10.72 2.30 0.23
N VAL A 42 9.58 1.83 -0.25
CA VAL A 42 9.25 0.41 -0.33
C VAL A 42 8.91 0.02 -1.76
N GLY A 43 9.33 -1.17 -2.15
CA GLY A 43 9.01 -1.76 -3.44
C GLY A 43 8.42 -3.15 -3.27
N ALA A 44 7.41 -3.47 -4.06
CA ALA A 44 6.87 -4.81 -4.20
C ALA A 44 7.14 -5.32 -5.62
N LEU A 45 7.55 -6.57 -5.73
CA LEU A 45 7.77 -7.29 -6.99
C LEU A 45 6.99 -8.60 -6.94
N SER A 46 6.30 -8.95 -8.03
CA SER A 46 5.42 -10.13 -8.07
C SER A 46 5.25 -10.64 -9.49
N ASP A 47 4.85 -11.90 -9.62
CA ASP A 47 4.40 -12.54 -10.86
C ASP A 47 2.90 -12.29 -11.18
N VAL A 48 2.18 -11.65 -10.25
CA VAL A 48 0.78 -11.23 -10.42
C VAL A 48 0.64 -9.73 -10.11
N PRO A 49 -0.44 -9.07 -10.55
CA PRO A 49 -0.68 -7.67 -10.20
C PRO A 49 -0.50 -7.40 -8.72
N VAL A 50 0.30 -6.40 -8.39
CA VAL A 50 0.68 -6.03 -7.01
C VAL A 50 0.60 -4.52 -6.81
N GLY A 51 0.19 -4.13 -5.61
CA GLY A 51 0.27 -2.77 -5.13
C GLY A 51 0.86 -2.73 -3.72
N VAL A 52 1.63 -1.72 -3.43
CA VAL A 52 2.21 -1.50 -2.10
C VAL A 52 1.96 -0.08 -1.63
N ASP A 53 1.68 0.05 -0.35
CA ASP A 53 1.62 1.34 0.31
C ASP A 53 2.35 1.29 1.65
N VAL A 54 2.98 2.40 2.01
CA VAL A 54 3.62 2.62 3.31
C VAL A 54 3.15 3.94 3.88
N GLU A 55 2.77 3.94 5.14
CA GLU A 55 2.32 5.13 5.84
C GLU A 55 2.89 5.23 7.25
N GLN A 56 3.18 6.45 7.67
CA GLN A 56 3.67 6.75 9.02
C GLN A 56 2.50 6.88 9.99
N GLN A 57 2.56 6.18 11.12
CA GLN A 57 1.51 6.16 12.14
C GLN A 57 1.20 7.56 12.69
N ASN A 58 2.20 8.43 12.79
CA ASN A 58 2.05 9.78 13.33
C ASN A 58 1.03 10.65 12.57
N ARG A 59 0.75 10.33 11.31
CA ARG A 59 -0.29 11.02 10.50
C ARG A 59 -1.71 10.78 11.01
N PHE A 60 -1.91 9.74 11.81
CA PHE A 60 -3.21 9.27 12.29
C PHE A 60 -3.42 9.53 13.79
N LEU A 61 -2.67 10.46 14.40
CA LEU A 61 -2.80 10.76 15.84
C LEU A 61 -3.82 11.87 16.16
N GLN A 62 -4.38 12.54 15.15
CA GLN A 62 -5.35 13.64 15.36
C GLN A 62 -6.80 13.15 15.20
N GLU A 63 -7.51 12.96 16.29
CA GLU A 63 -8.87 12.40 16.33
C GLU A 63 -9.86 13.10 15.38
N THR A 64 -9.92 14.43 15.42
CA THR A 64 -10.85 15.20 14.56
C THR A 64 -10.58 14.98 13.07
N ARG A 65 -9.31 14.92 12.69
CA ARG A 65 -8.89 14.63 11.32
C ARG A 65 -9.24 13.20 10.94
N ASN A 66 -9.00 12.26 11.83
CA ASN A 66 -9.28 10.84 11.62
C ASN A 66 -10.76 10.59 11.37
N ARG A 67 -11.66 11.20 12.14
CA ARG A 67 -13.12 11.08 11.93
C ARG A 67 -13.56 11.63 10.57
N LYS A 68 -13.00 12.76 10.13
CA LYS A 68 -13.27 13.30 8.78
C LYS A 68 -12.77 12.39 7.68
N LEU A 69 -11.56 11.84 7.86
CA LEU A 69 -10.96 10.90 6.91
C LEU A 69 -11.79 9.61 6.84
N ALA A 70 -12.10 9.00 7.98
CA ALA A 70 -12.87 7.77 8.08
C ALA A 70 -14.21 7.87 7.35
N LYS A 71 -14.97 8.96 7.54
CA LYS A 71 -16.24 9.20 6.82
C LYS A 71 -16.10 9.23 5.30
N ARG A 72 -14.93 9.60 4.79
CA ARG A 72 -14.68 9.71 3.33
C ARG A 72 -14.21 8.41 2.72
N ILE A 73 -13.53 7.57 3.50
CA ILE A 73 -12.80 6.42 2.93
C ILE A 73 -13.40 5.08 3.33
N LEU A 74 -14.03 4.97 4.50
CA LEU A 74 -14.55 3.69 4.99
C LEU A 74 -15.87 3.32 4.31
N THR A 75 -16.04 2.03 4.01
CA THR A 75 -17.36 1.45 3.73
C THR A 75 -18.19 1.43 5.01
N GLU A 76 -19.47 1.14 4.93
CA GLU A 76 -20.34 1.01 6.12
C GLU A 76 -19.84 -0.09 7.07
N ALA A 77 -19.42 -1.24 6.54
CA ALA A 77 -18.89 -2.34 7.33
C ALA A 77 -17.59 -1.97 8.04
N GLU A 78 -16.66 -1.32 7.33
CA GLU A 78 -15.40 -0.84 7.91
C GLU A 78 -15.61 0.27 8.93
N TRP A 79 -16.61 1.14 8.71
CA TRP A 79 -16.98 2.17 9.68
C TRP A 79 -17.47 1.55 10.99
N ASN A 80 -18.35 0.54 10.91
CA ASN A 80 -18.84 -0.16 12.09
C ASN A 80 -17.69 -0.88 12.82
N TRP A 81 -16.83 -1.58 12.08
CA TRP A 81 -15.62 -2.20 12.64
C TRP A 81 -14.75 -1.17 13.38
N TRP A 82 -14.47 -0.04 12.75
CA TRP A 82 -13.65 1.01 13.34
C TRP A 82 -14.29 1.63 14.60
N LYS A 83 -15.62 1.80 14.60
CA LYS A 83 -16.37 2.26 15.77
C LYS A 83 -16.31 1.27 16.91
N ASP A 84 -16.46 -0.02 16.64
CA ASP A 84 -16.39 -1.09 17.64
C ASP A 84 -14.97 -1.20 18.24
N ALA A 85 -13.94 -0.87 17.45
CA ALA A 85 -12.55 -0.76 17.90
C ALA A 85 -12.26 0.55 18.68
N GLY A 86 -13.27 1.37 19.00
CA GLY A 86 -13.11 2.60 19.78
C GLY A 86 -12.46 3.76 19.02
N ASP A 87 -12.71 3.87 17.72
CA ASP A 87 -12.10 4.88 16.83
C ASP A 87 -10.56 4.76 16.79
N ASP A 88 -10.01 3.54 16.88
CA ASP A 88 -8.58 3.29 16.94
C ASP A 88 -7.85 3.86 15.72
N PRO A 89 -6.86 4.77 15.93
CA PRO A 89 -6.06 5.32 14.84
C PRO A 89 -5.26 4.27 14.06
N GLN A 90 -4.88 3.15 14.69
CA GLN A 90 -4.13 2.09 14.02
C GLN A 90 -5.02 1.32 13.04
N GLU A 91 -6.28 1.06 13.40
CA GLU A 91 -7.24 0.45 12.48
C GLU A 91 -7.53 1.37 11.28
N LEU A 92 -7.66 2.69 11.51
CA LEU A 92 -7.83 3.64 10.42
C LEU A 92 -6.60 3.68 9.48
N LEU A 93 -5.39 3.63 10.05
CA LEU A 93 -4.15 3.51 9.27
C LEU A 93 -4.15 2.24 8.42
N ARG A 94 -4.59 1.09 8.98
CA ARG A 94 -4.71 -0.18 8.25
C ARG A 94 -5.68 -0.06 7.08
N PHE A 95 -6.87 0.48 7.29
CA PHE A 95 -7.83 0.70 6.21
C PHE A 95 -7.27 1.60 5.11
N TRP A 96 -6.60 2.68 5.49
CA TRP A 96 -5.99 3.59 4.54
C TRP A 96 -4.93 2.89 3.67
N THR A 97 -3.92 2.26 4.30
CA THR A 97 -2.82 1.60 3.58
C THR A 97 -3.32 0.44 2.70
N ARG A 98 -4.33 -0.31 3.16
CA ARG A 98 -4.96 -1.36 2.34
C ARG A 98 -5.63 -0.78 1.10
N LYS A 99 -6.43 0.29 1.23
CA LYS A 99 -7.11 0.93 0.11
C LYS A 99 -6.13 1.51 -0.89
N GLU A 100 -5.09 2.20 -0.42
CA GLU A 100 -4.02 2.72 -1.27
C GLU A 100 -3.30 1.60 -2.02
N SER A 101 -2.90 0.52 -1.34
CA SER A 101 -2.23 -0.61 -1.98
C SER A 101 -3.14 -1.29 -3.03
N TYR A 102 -4.44 -1.42 -2.75
CA TYR A 102 -5.41 -1.95 -3.70
C TYR A 102 -5.54 -1.08 -4.95
N VAL A 103 -5.72 0.23 -4.77
CA VAL A 103 -5.86 1.17 -5.89
C VAL A 103 -4.57 1.22 -6.74
N LYS A 104 -3.40 1.11 -6.10
CA LYS A 104 -2.12 0.97 -6.80
C LYS A 104 -2.00 -0.36 -7.55
N MET A 105 -2.52 -1.46 -6.99
CA MET A 105 -2.56 -2.76 -7.67
C MET A 105 -3.41 -2.69 -8.93
N THR A 106 -4.64 -2.16 -8.83
CA THR A 106 -5.57 -2.09 -9.97
C THR A 106 -5.18 -1.04 -11.01
N GLY A 107 -4.38 -0.04 -10.64
CA GLY A 107 -4.01 1.06 -11.51
C GLY A 107 -5.14 2.07 -11.76
N GLU A 108 -6.25 1.98 -11.03
CA GLU A 108 -7.41 2.90 -11.19
C GLU A 108 -7.12 4.33 -10.72
N GLY A 109 -6.00 4.53 -10.03
CA GLY A 109 -5.60 5.83 -9.49
C GLY A 109 -6.53 6.32 -8.38
N MET A 110 -6.31 7.55 -7.92
CA MET A 110 -7.16 8.19 -6.89
C MET A 110 -8.55 8.59 -7.37
N THR A 111 -8.93 8.23 -8.59
CA THR A 111 -10.28 8.45 -9.13
C THR A 111 -11.31 7.52 -8.53
N LYS A 112 -10.87 6.36 -8.01
CA LYS A 112 -11.77 5.43 -7.33
C LYS A 112 -12.16 5.96 -5.96
N ALA A 113 -13.44 6.02 -5.71
CA ALA A 113 -13.96 6.42 -4.41
C ALA A 113 -13.62 5.35 -3.35
N PHE A 114 -12.75 5.64 -2.40
CA PHE A 114 -12.27 4.69 -1.38
C PHE A 114 -13.41 4.02 -0.59
N HIS A 115 -14.51 4.73 -0.35
CA HIS A 115 -15.67 4.17 0.35
C HIS A 115 -16.37 3.04 -0.41
N THR A 116 -16.01 2.78 -1.67
CA THR A 116 -16.51 1.64 -2.45
C THR A 116 -15.55 0.44 -2.43
N VAL A 117 -14.36 0.60 -1.88
CA VAL A 117 -13.34 -0.46 -1.78
C VAL A 117 -13.48 -1.14 -0.43
N ASP A 118 -14.08 -2.32 -0.39
CA ASP A 118 -14.11 -3.17 0.81
C ASP A 118 -12.74 -3.82 1.00
N THR A 119 -12.12 -3.61 2.18
CA THR A 119 -10.82 -4.21 2.54
C THR A 119 -10.94 -5.28 3.63
N LEU A 120 -12.15 -5.58 4.09
CA LEU A 120 -12.42 -6.65 5.03
C LEU A 120 -12.54 -8.02 4.34
N HIS A 121 -13.03 -8.02 3.09
CA HIS A 121 -13.36 -9.26 2.38
C HIS A 121 -12.81 -9.28 0.95
N GLY A 122 -12.56 -10.49 0.45
CA GLY A 122 -12.34 -10.77 -0.97
C GLY A 122 -11.05 -10.21 -1.58
N LYS A 123 -10.06 -9.85 -0.76
CA LYS A 123 -8.76 -9.34 -1.23
C LYS A 123 -7.63 -9.91 -0.38
N TYR A 124 -6.45 -9.97 -0.96
CA TYR A 124 -5.28 -10.54 -0.32
C TYR A 124 -4.33 -9.42 0.10
N TYR A 125 -4.20 -9.24 1.41
CA TYR A 125 -3.31 -8.24 2.01
C TYR A 125 -2.26 -8.92 2.88
N LYS A 126 -1.02 -8.42 2.78
CA LYS A 126 0.04 -8.68 3.76
C LYS A 126 0.42 -7.35 4.41
N GLU A 127 0.43 -7.32 5.72
CA GLU A 127 0.76 -6.14 6.51
C GLU A 127 2.08 -6.37 7.22
N ILE A 128 2.97 -5.38 7.13
CA ILE A 128 4.32 -5.46 7.68
C ILE A 128 4.54 -4.18 8.51
N PRO A 129 4.62 -4.29 9.84
CA PRO A 129 5.02 -3.17 10.67
C PRO A 129 6.51 -2.89 10.50
N LEU A 130 6.87 -1.61 10.44
CA LEU A 130 8.24 -1.15 10.25
C LEU A 130 8.55 0.02 11.18
N GLY A 131 9.82 0.22 11.50
CA GLY A 131 10.30 1.33 12.30
C GLY A 131 10.51 0.98 13.77
N THR A 132 10.61 2.02 14.61
CA THR A 132 10.88 1.94 16.05
C THR A 132 9.66 2.31 16.88
N ILE A 133 9.75 2.20 18.21
CA ILE A 133 8.66 2.63 19.12
C ILE A 133 8.25 4.09 18.91
N LYS A 134 9.21 4.96 18.54
CA LYS A 134 8.97 6.39 18.35
C LYS A 134 8.54 6.77 16.94
N ASP A 135 8.83 5.92 15.97
CA ASP A 135 8.63 6.20 14.54
C ASP A 135 8.14 4.94 13.84
N ARG A 136 6.83 4.70 13.93
CA ARG A 136 6.18 3.50 13.42
C ARG A 136 5.56 3.76 12.05
N TYR A 137 5.71 2.77 11.20
CA TYR A 137 5.11 2.71 9.87
C TYR A 137 4.35 1.41 9.70
N LEU A 138 3.40 1.42 8.80
CA LEU A 138 2.71 0.24 8.34
C LEU A 138 2.86 0.14 6.83
N ILE A 139 3.30 -1.02 6.36
CA ILE A 139 3.31 -1.38 4.94
C ILE A 139 2.11 -2.30 4.69
N SER A 140 1.37 -2.06 3.62
CA SER A 140 0.36 -2.97 3.10
C SER A 140 0.72 -3.36 1.68
N VAL A 141 0.77 -4.66 1.41
CA VAL A 141 0.93 -5.23 0.08
C VAL A 141 -0.38 -5.89 -0.32
N CYS A 142 -0.94 -5.49 -1.45
CA CYS A 142 -2.15 -6.09 -2.02
C CYS A 142 -1.81 -6.84 -3.30
N THR A 143 -2.30 -8.07 -3.42
CA THR A 143 -2.18 -8.90 -4.62
C THR A 143 -3.55 -9.37 -5.10
N GLN A 144 -3.65 -9.74 -6.37
CA GLN A 144 -4.88 -10.27 -6.96
C GLN A 144 -5.19 -11.68 -6.45
N GLU A 145 -4.17 -12.45 -6.10
CA GLU A 145 -4.26 -13.82 -5.61
C GLU A 145 -3.52 -13.96 -4.28
N ASP A 146 -3.80 -15.02 -3.53
CA ASP A 146 -3.02 -15.33 -2.32
C ASP A 146 -1.59 -15.72 -2.69
N ARG A 147 -0.63 -14.94 -2.20
CA ARG A 147 0.80 -15.14 -2.43
C ARG A 147 1.57 -15.08 -1.12
N THR A 148 2.61 -15.90 -1.02
CA THR A 148 3.63 -15.72 0.02
C THR A 148 4.37 -14.41 -0.24
N CYS A 149 4.76 -13.72 0.83
CA CYS A 149 5.49 -12.46 0.75
C CYS A 149 6.77 -12.61 1.57
N ASP A 150 7.91 -12.54 0.87
CA ASP A 150 9.21 -12.40 1.52
C ASP A 150 9.54 -10.92 1.66
N PHE A 151 9.89 -10.51 2.87
CA PHE A 151 10.25 -9.13 3.16
C PHE A 151 11.74 -9.01 3.42
N VAL A 152 12.39 -8.13 2.67
CA VAL A 152 13.81 -7.79 2.84
C VAL A 152 13.92 -6.31 3.15
N CYS A 153 14.56 -5.97 4.26
CA CYS A 153 14.87 -4.58 4.62
C CYS A 153 16.34 -4.31 4.35
N LYS A 154 16.62 -3.28 3.55
CA LYS A 154 17.99 -2.80 3.29
C LYS A 154 18.10 -1.33 3.70
N MET A 155 19.19 -0.97 4.35
CA MET A 155 19.58 0.44 4.52
C MET A 155 20.13 0.93 3.18
N LEU A 156 19.63 2.07 2.72
CA LEU A 156 20.21 2.76 1.57
C LEU A 156 21.21 3.79 2.11
N ASP A 157 22.46 3.65 1.71
CA ASP A 157 23.56 4.57 2.04
C ASP A 157 23.44 5.88 1.25
#